data_519f1b01b2e8f47abddfd91ae857c7f5
#
_entry.id   519f1b01b2e8f47abddfd91ae857c7f5
#
_cell.length_a   1.000
_cell.length_b   1.000
_cell.length_c   1.000
_cell.angle_alpha   90.00
_cell.angle_beta   90.00
_cell.angle_gamma   90.00
#
_symmetry.space_group_name_H-M   'P 1'
#
loop_
_entity.id
_entity.type
_entity.pdbx_description
1 polymer ?
#
loop_
_entity_poly.entity_id
_entity_poly.type
_entity_poly.pdbx_seq_one_letter_code
_entity_poly.pdbx_strand_id
1 'polypeptide(L)'
;MSIKRNHKYYNNAFFARWAGLYDYEKYLFSWVRKRAVDFLDLTPTKKIMDIATGTGSQAYAFAKAGHDVIGIDLSPEMLKQAKKKCSDDLKLSFKQMDATRLNYKDDVFDASSISFGLHDMPCEIGVRVLRELKRVTIENGKILIVDYNEPQKHWMAKLAYPIINAYETKNWKPFIVRGLNKLLKDVNLKAEKETNILGLIQLVVARNDKSGR
;
A
#
# COMPACT_ATOMS: atom_id res chain seq x y z
N MET A 1 -0.16 -5.66 27.22
CA MET A 1 -0.58 -6.16 25.87
C MET A 1 0.32 -5.50 24.83
N SER A 2 1.00 -6.26 23.94
CA SER A 2 1.96 -5.65 23.02
C SER A 2 1.24 -4.82 21.94
N ILE A 3 1.86 -3.72 21.49
CA ILE A 3 1.37 -2.83 20.39
C ILE A 3 0.95 -3.63 19.15
N LYS A 4 1.69 -4.71 18.82
CA LYS A 4 1.37 -5.64 17.73
C LYS A 4 0.01 -6.32 17.86
N ARG A 5 -0.35 -6.77 19.07
CA ARG A 5 -1.60 -7.50 19.31
C ARG A 5 -2.81 -6.58 19.21
N ASN A 6 -2.68 -5.36 19.74
CA ASN A 6 -3.72 -4.33 19.65
C ASN A 6 -3.95 -3.85 18.21
N HIS A 7 -2.88 -3.66 17.43
CA HIS A 7 -2.98 -3.23 16.04
C HIS A 7 -3.68 -4.28 15.17
N LYS A 8 -3.27 -5.53 15.26
CA LYS A 8 -3.89 -6.65 14.52
C LYS A 8 -5.37 -6.81 14.83
N TYR A 9 -5.76 -6.71 16.11
CA TYR A 9 -7.14 -6.83 16.54
C TYR A 9 -8.00 -5.66 16.06
N TYR A 10 -7.48 -4.43 16.20
CA TYR A 10 -8.18 -3.22 15.78
C TYR A 10 -8.42 -3.17 14.27
N ASN A 11 -7.40 -3.46 13.47
CA ASN A 11 -7.54 -3.47 12.02
C ASN A 11 -8.52 -4.55 11.55
N ASN A 12 -8.42 -5.77 12.05
CA ASN A 12 -9.35 -6.82 11.66
C ASN A 12 -10.81 -6.46 11.97
N ALA A 13 -11.11 -5.93 13.16
CA ALA A 13 -12.48 -5.56 13.54
C ALA A 13 -13.01 -4.36 12.73
N PHE A 14 -12.18 -3.35 12.47
CA PHE A 14 -12.54 -2.17 11.69
C PHE A 14 -12.79 -2.55 10.23
N PHE A 15 -11.86 -3.20 9.58
CA PHE A 15 -11.96 -3.53 8.17
C PHE A 15 -12.98 -4.62 7.86
N ALA A 16 -13.22 -5.59 8.77
CA ALA A 16 -14.29 -6.56 8.62
C ALA A 16 -15.67 -5.90 8.53
N ARG A 17 -15.90 -4.84 9.32
CA ARG A 17 -17.17 -4.11 9.33
C ARG A 17 -17.42 -3.31 8.04
N TRP A 18 -16.36 -2.82 7.41
CA TRP A 18 -16.43 -1.93 6.24
C TRP A 18 -16.14 -2.62 4.91
N ALA A 19 -15.75 -3.91 4.92
CA ALA A 19 -15.33 -4.64 3.72
C ALA A 19 -16.35 -4.58 2.57
N GLY A 20 -17.65 -4.51 2.86
CA GLY A 20 -18.70 -4.39 1.85
C GLY A 20 -18.82 -2.98 1.24
N LEU A 21 -18.49 -1.92 2.00
CA LEU A 21 -18.52 -0.54 1.53
C LEU A 21 -17.25 -0.17 0.73
N TYR A 22 -16.12 -0.82 1.01
CA TYR A 22 -14.86 -0.61 0.29
C TYR A 22 -14.95 -0.94 -1.21
N ASP A 23 -15.93 -1.71 -1.64
CA ASP A 23 -16.17 -1.93 -3.07
C ASP A 23 -16.73 -0.67 -3.80
N TYR A 24 -17.35 0.28 -3.08
CA TYR A 24 -17.74 1.58 -3.66
C TYR A 24 -16.54 2.50 -3.93
N GLU A 25 -15.45 2.39 -3.17
CA GLU A 25 -14.18 3.08 -3.46
C GLU A 25 -13.59 2.64 -4.81
N LYS A 26 -13.97 1.47 -5.31
CA LYS A 26 -13.54 0.94 -6.61
C LYS A 26 -13.76 1.94 -7.74
N TYR A 27 -14.88 2.65 -7.74
CA TYR A 27 -15.20 3.63 -8.77
C TYR A 27 -14.50 4.97 -8.51
N LEU A 28 -14.43 5.41 -7.26
CA LEU A 28 -13.84 6.70 -6.89
C LEU A 28 -12.32 6.74 -7.10
N PHE A 29 -11.62 5.65 -6.80
CA PHE A 29 -10.16 5.57 -6.89
C PHE A 29 -9.65 4.70 -8.05
N SER A 30 -10.50 4.27 -8.99
CA SER A 30 -10.08 3.44 -10.12
C SER A 30 -9.02 4.14 -10.99
N TRP A 31 -9.17 5.45 -11.20
CA TRP A 31 -8.23 6.25 -11.95
C TRP A 31 -6.90 6.49 -11.20
N VAL A 32 -6.93 6.57 -9.86
CA VAL A 32 -5.72 6.62 -9.02
C VAL A 32 -4.92 5.33 -9.18
N ARG A 33 -5.59 4.18 -9.16
CA ARG A 33 -4.95 2.87 -9.32
C ARG A 33 -4.34 2.69 -10.70
N LYS A 34 -5.05 3.10 -11.75
CA LYS A 34 -4.50 3.11 -13.11
C LYS A 34 -3.28 4.03 -13.18
N ARG A 35 -3.38 5.25 -12.66
CA ARG A 35 -2.26 6.19 -12.63
C ARG A 35 -1.07 5.65 -11.83
N ALA A 36 -1.31 4.87 -10.76
CA ALA A 36 -0.27 4.22 -9.98
C ALA A 36 0.47 3.15 -10.78
N VAL A 37 -0.24 2.36 -11.61
CA VAL A 37 0.36 1.41 -12.56
C VAL A 37 1.23 2.15 -13.59
N ASP A 38 0.67 3.17 -14.23
CA ASP A 38 1.38 3.97 -15.24
C ASP A 38 2.61 4.67 -14.61
N PHE A 39 2.48 5.15 -13.37
CA PHE A 39 3.55 5.84 -12.65
C PHE A 39 4.68 4.90 -12.19
N LEU A 40 4.35 3.65 -11.84
CA LEU A 40 5.36 2.64 -11.52
C LEU A 40 6.23 2.30 -12.74
N ASP A 41 5.65 2.40 -13.95
CA ASP A 41 6.37 2.31 -15.22
C ASP A 41 7.26 1.07 -15.30
N LEU A 42 6.62 -0.10 -15.30
CA LEU A 42 7.27 -1.39 -15.47
C LEU A 42 6.96 -1.99 -16.85
N THR A 43 7.95 -2.62 -17.43
CA THR A 43 7.69 -3.52 -18.57
C THR A 43 6.76 -4.66 -18.14
N PRO A 44 5.90 -5.19 -19.02
CA PRO A 44 5.02 -6.32 -18.71
C PRO A 44 5.76 -7.54 -18.14
N THR A 45 4.99 -8.48 -17.57
CA THR A 45 5.48 -9.76 -17.02
C THR A 45 6.37 -9.67 -15.78
N LYS A 46 6.34 -8.55 -15.05
CA LYS A 46 7.04 -8.43 -13.78
C LYS A 46 6.27 -9.09 -12.64
N LYS A 47 7.01 -9.63 -11.67
CA LYS A 47 6.46 -10.21 -10.45
C LYS A 47 6.32 -9.14 -9.38
N ILE A 48 5.09 -8.86 -8.96
CA ILE A 48 4.77 -7.77 -8.04
C ILE A 48 4.16 -8.30 -6.75
N MET A 49 4.62 -7.78 -5.59
CA MET A 49 3.99 -7.95 -4.29
C MET A 49 3.16 -6.72 -3.96
N ASP A 50 1.86 -6.88 -3.71
CA ASP A 50 0.99 -5.82 -3.22
C ASP A 50 0.64 -6.06 -1.75
N ILE A 51 1.14 -5.20 -0.85
CA ILE A 51 1.01 -5.36 0.61
C ILE A 51 -0.17 -4.51 1.13
N ALA A 52 -0.88 -5.04 2.14
CA ALA A 52 -2.12 -4.47 2.64
C ALA A 52 -3.10 -4.25 1.48
N THR A 53 -3.25 -5.28 0.66
CA THR A 53 -3.97 -5.23 -0.62
C THR A 53 -5.48 -4.96 -0.46
N GLY A 54 -6.02 -5.12 0.75
CA GLY A 54 -7.44 -4.94 1.06
C GLY A 54 -8.32 -5.80 0.15
N THR A 55 -9.26 -5.17 -0.54
CA THR A 55 -10.13 -5.84 -1.53
C THR A 55 -9.42 -6.18 -2.84
N GLY A 56 -8.09 -5.99 -2.95
CA GLY A 56 -7.28 -6.41 -4.09
C GLY A 56 -7.35 -5.49 -5.31
N SER A 57 -7.86 -4.27 -5.18
CA SER A 57 -8.12 -3.43 -6.36
C SER A 57 -6.84 -2.90 -7.01
N GLN A 58 -5.78 -2.61 -6.24
CA GLN A 58 -4.48 -2.23 -6.81
C GLN A 58 -3.77 -3.43 -7.43
N ALA A 59 -3.76 -4.57 -6.74
CA ALA A 59 -3.22 -5.84 -7.27
C ALA A 59 -3.91 -6.24 -8.59
N TYR A 60 -5.24 -6.10 -8.66
CA TYR A 60 -5.99 -6.33 -9.89
C TYR A 60 -5.57 -5.39 -11.03
N ALA A 61 -5.34 -4.10 -10.74
CA ALA A 61 -4.89 -3.15 -11.75
C ALA A 61 -3.51 -3.53 -12.33
N PHE A 62 -2.58 -4.00 -11.50
CA PHE A 62 -1.29 -4.53 -11.96
C PHE A 62 -1.45 -5.80 -12.80
N ALA A 63 -2.31 -6.74 -12.37
CA ALA A 63 -2.55 -7.97 -13.12
C ALA A 63 -3.18 -7.69 -14.50
N LYS A 64 -4.12 -6.72 -14.58
CA LYS A 64 -4.69 -6.23 -15.86
C LYS A 64 -3.64 -5.57 -16.77
N ALA A 65 -2.57 -5.04 -16.21
CA ALA A 65 -1.43 -4.51 -16.96
C ALA A 65 -0.42 -5.61 -17.39
N GLY A 66 -0.73 -6.89 -17.15
CA GLY A 66 0.06 -8.04 -17.62
C GLY A 66 1.15 -8.50 -16.64
N HIS A 67 1.08 -8.11 -15.37
CA HIS A 67 2.03 -8.54 -14.34
C HIS A 67 1.57 -9.79 -13.60
N ASP A 68 2.53 -10.54 -13.00
CA ASP A 68 2.28 -11.63 -12.05
C ASP A 68 2.20 -11.05 -10.63
N VAL A 69 1.02 -11.07 -10.02
CA VAL A 69 0.76 -10.31 -8.79
C VAL A 69 0.33 -11.21 -7.64
N ILE A 70 0.98 -11.00 -6.51
CA ILE A 70 0.58 -11.59 -5.24
C ILE A 70 0.15 -10.46 -4.29
N GLY A 71 -1.15 -10.40 -3.98
CA GLY A 71 -1.70 -9.50 -2.95
C GLY A 71 -1.70 -10.16 -1.58
N ILE A 72 -1.31 -9.45 -0.55
CA ILE A 72 -1.39 -9.93 0.83
C ILE A 72 -2.15 -8.96 1.74
N ASP A 73 -2.88 -9.53 2.69
CA ASP A 73 -3.58 -8.78 3.73
C ASP A 73 -3.68 -9.60 5.02
N LEU A 74 -3.92 -8.95 6.14
CA LEU A 74 -4.19 -9.60 7.41
C LEU A 74 -5.65 -10.04 7.56
N SER A 75 -6.59 -9.32 6.91
CA SER A 75 -8.03 -9.54 7.01
C SER A 75 -8.49 -10.62 6.04
N PRO A 76 -9.02 -11.75 6.53
CA PRO A 76 -9.62 -12.77 5.69
C PRO A 76 -10.86 -12.26 4.97
N GLU A 77 -11.59 -11.31 5.55
CA GLU A 77 -12.80 -10.69 4.96
C GLU A 77 -12.43 -9.86 3.74
N MET A 78 -11.37 -9.04 3.83
CA MET A 78 -10.83 -8.29 2.68
C MET A 78 -10.39 -9.24 1.58
N LEU A 79 -9.65 -10.28 1.92
CA LEU A 79 -9.17 -11.27 0.97
C LEU A 79 -10.31 -12.08 0.33
N LYS A 80 -11.42 -12.28 1.03
CA LYS A 80 -12.63 -12.89 0.43
C LYS A 80 -13.18 -12.03 -0.71
N GLN A 81 -13.18 -10.71 -0.58
CA GLN A 81 -13.57 -9.80 -1.66
C GLN A 81 -12.49 -9.74 -2.77
N ALA A 82 -11.22 -9.70 -2.38
CA ALA A 82 -10.11 -9.68 -3.33
C ALA A 82 -10.14 -10.90 -4.27
N LYS A 83 -10.36 -12.09 -3.74
CA LYS A 83 -10.42 -13.35 -4.51
C LYS A 83 -11.50 -13.36 -5.58
N LYS A 84 -12.56 -12.55 -5.47
CA LYS A 84 -13.57 -12.40 -6.51
C LYS A 84 -13.05 -11.74 -7.79
N LYS A 85 -11.86 -11.13 -7.74
CA LYS A 85 -11.19 -10.48 -8.87
C LYS A 85 -10.24 -11.43 -9.61
N CYS A 86 -9.97 -12.62 -9.05
CA CYS A 86 -9.20 -13.64 -9.74
C CYS A 86 -10.00 -14.22 -10.92
N SER A 87 -9.33 -14.43 -12.03
CA SER A 87 -9.84 -15.12 -13.21
C SER A 87 -8.68 -15.84 -13.89
N ASP A 88 -8.98 -16.84 -14.73
CA ASP A 88 -7.96 -17.71 -15.35
C ASP A 88 -7.03 -16.94 -16.32
N ASP A 89 -7.49 -15.82 -16.84
CA ASP A 89 -6.73 -14.92 -17.72
C ASP A 89 -5.75 -14.01 -16.99
N LEU A 90 -5.79 -13.96 -15.64
CA LEU A 90 -4.94 -13.09 -14.84
C LEU A 90 -3.99 -13.87 -13.94
N LYS A 91 -2.71 -13.53 -13.96
CA LYS A 91 -1.73 -14.01 -12.98
C LYS A 91 -1.87 -13.23 -11.67
N LEU A 92 -2.96 -13.51 -10.94
CA LEU A 92 -3.33 -12.81 -9.70
C LEU A 92 -3.68 -13.81 -8.61
N SER A 93 -3.04 -13.69 -7.47
CA SER A 93 -3.34 -14.50 -6.29
C SER A 93 -3.32 -13.69 -5.01
N PHE A 94 -4.04 -14.17 -3.98
CA PHE A 94 -4.15 -13.51 -2.69
C PHE A 94 -3.85 -14.47 -1.54
N LYS A 95 -3.05 -13.99 -0.56
CA LYS A 95 -2.66 -14.77 0.61
C LYS A 95 -2.84 -13.98 1.89
N GLN A 96 -3.30 -14.65 2.95
CA GLN A 96 -3.30 -14.05 4.29
C GLN A 96 -1.89 -14.09 4.86
N MET A 97 -1.33 -12.91 5.17
CA MET A 97 0.03 -12.79 5.66
C MET A 97 0.25 -11.50 6.46
N ASP A 98 1.11 -11.55 7.46
CA ASP A 98 1.56 -10.38 8.20
C ASP A 98 2.68 -9.66 7.42
N ALA A 99 2.39 -8.44 6.99
CA ALA A 99 3.33 -7.61 6.22
C ALA A 99 4.60 -7.21 6.99
N THR A 100 4.61 -7.37 8.32
CA THR A 100 5.81 -7.13 9.15
C THR A 100 6.78 -8.31 9.18
N ARG A 101 6.39 -9.45 8.59
CA ARG A 101 7.20 -10.68 8.49
C ARG A 101 6.70 -11.54 7.34
N LEU A 102 7.22 -11.27 6.15
CA LEU A 102 6.84 -11.98 4.93
C LEU A 102 7.50 -13.35 4.86
N ASN A 103 6.72 -14.37 4.53
CA ASN A 103 7.23 -15.72 4.30
C ASN A 103 7.75 -15.89 2.87
N TYR A 104 8.67 -15.02 2.47
CA TYR A 104 9.37 -15.04 1.21
C TYR A 104 10.87 -14.83 1.46
N LYS A 105 11.70 -15.37 0.59
CA LYS A 105 13.14 -15.09 0.56
C LYS A 105 13.39 -13.63 0.16
N ASP A 106 14.61 -13.16 0.35
CA ASP A 106 15.06 -11.90 -0.20
C ASP A 106 15.03 -11.94 -1.74
N ASP A 107 14.83 -10.79 -2.36
CA ASP A 107 14.98 -10.61 -3.80
C ASP A 107 14.07 -11.51 -4.67
N VAL A 108 12.81 -11.68 -4.27
CA VAL A 108 11.83 -12.52 -4.99
C VAL A 108 10.96 -11.74 -5.97
N PHE A 109 10.75 -10.44 -5.74
CA PHE A 109 9.84 -9.61 -6.52
C PHE A 109 10.58 -8.51 -7.29
N ASP A 110 10.22 -8.32 -8.56
CA ASP A 110 10.76 -7.23 -9.39
C ASP A 110 10.33 -5.86 -8.86
N ALA A 111 9.12 -5.80 -8.30
CA ALA A 111 8.60 -4.61 -7.65
C ALA A 111 7.66 -4.98 -6.51
N SER A 112 7.41 -4.01 -5.64
CA SER A 112 6.40 -4.14 -4.60
C SER A 112 5.60 -2.85 -4.44
N SER A 113 4.40 -2.97 -3.86
CA SER A 113 3.52 -1.83 -3.63
C SER A 113 2.83 -1.89 -2.28
N ILE A 114 2.48 -0.72 -1.79
CA ILE A 114 1.52 -0.52 -0.71
C ILE A 114 0.66 0.68 -1.07
N SER A 115 -0.67 0.51 -1.05
CA SER A 115 -1.62 1.55 -1.42
C SER A 115 -2.65 1.74 -0.31
N PHE A 116 -2.71 2.96 0.22
CA PHE A 116 -3.62 3.35 1.30
C PHE A 116 -3.54 2.43 2.53
N GLY A 117 -2.31 2.07 2.92
CA GLY A 117 -2.09 1.15 4.02
C GLY A 117 -1.18 1.68 5.12
N LEU A 118 -0.23 2.57 4.80
CA LEU A 118 0.72 3.08 5.81
C LEU A 118 0.07 4.02 6.82
N HIS A 119 -0.89 4.84 6.37
CA HIS A 119 -1.61 5.77 7.26
C HIS A 119 -2.46 5.06 8.32
N ASP A 120 -2.84 3.80 8.07
CA ASP A 120 -3.59 2.98 9.01
C ASP A 120 -2.72 2.28 10.06
N MET A 121 -1.40 2.35 9.88
CA MET A 121 -0.45 1.65 10.73
C MET A 121 0.21 2.61 11.73
N PRO A 122 0.48 2.17 12.98
CA PRO A 122 1.46 2.84 13.81
C PRO A 122 2.78 2.99 13.05
N CYS A 123 3.45 4.13 13.18
CA CYS A 123 4.67 4.44 12.42
C CYS A 123 5.76 3.35 12.53
N GLU A 124 5.90 2.72 13.71
CA GLU A 124 6.85 1.62 13.95
C GLU A 124 6.49 0.36 13.14
N ILE A 125 5.21 0.10 12.95
CA ILE A 125 4.72 -1.00 12.11
C ILE A 125 4.98 -0.65 10.64
N GLY A 126 4.68 0.58 10.20
CA GLY A 126 4.98 1.06 8.85
C GLY A 126 6.46 0.92 8.47
N VAL A 127 7.37 1.27 9.40
CA VAL A 127 8.82 1.08 9.22
C VAL A 127 9.17 -0.41 9.01
N ARG A 128 8.56 -1.32 9.78
CA ARG A 128 8.80 -2.77 9.60
C ARG A 128 8.28 -3.28 8.27
N VAL A 129 7.11 -2.82 7.85
CA VAL A 129 6.51 -3.16 6.55
C VAL A 129 7.40 -2.67 5.42
N LEU A 130 7.89 -1.43 5.47
CA LEU A 130 8.80 -0.89 4.46
C LEU A 130 10.14 -1.65 4.40
N ARG A 131 10.66 -2.13 5.55
CA ARG A 131 11.85 -3.00 5.58
C ARG A 131 11.60 -4.35 4.89
N GLU A 132 10.43 -4.95 5.10
CA GLU A 132 10.06 -6.19 4.44
C GLU A 132 9.85 -5.99 2.92
N LEU A 133 9.19 -4.88 2.50
CA LEU A 133 9.14 -4.49 1.08
C LEU A 133 10.53 -4.39 0.46
N LYS A 134 11.43 -3.67 1.14
CA LYS A 134 12.83 -3.55 0.72
C LYS A 134 13.52 -4.90 0.62
N ARG A 135 13.30 -5.79 1.60
CA ARG A 135 13.95 -7.11 1.65
C ARG A 135 13.52 -8.00 0.49
N VAL A 136 12.22 -8.11 0.25
CA VAL A 136 11.68 -9.05 -0.77
C VAL A 136 11.77 -8.53 -2.19
N THR A 137 11.96 -7.22 -2.39
CA THR A 137 12.15 -6.61 -3.70
C THR A 137 13.63 -6.74 -4.12
N ILE A 138 13.86 -7.12 -5.36
CA ILE A 138 15.22 -7.26 -5.92
C ILE A 138 16.00 -5.94 -5.81
N GLU A 139 17.33 -6.04 -5.88
CA GLU A 139 18.16 -4.85 -6.01
C GLU A 139 17.79 -4.07 -7.28
N ASN A 140 17.76 -2.76 -7.18
CA ASN A 140 17.26 -1.84 -8.22
C ASN A 140 15.80 -2.03 -8.62
N GLY A 141 15.06 -2.92 -7.94
CA GLY A 141 13.62 -3.04 -8.08
C GLY A 141 12.89 -1.79 -7.59
N LYS A 142 11.65 -1.63 -8.02
CA LYS A 142 10.84 -0.44 -7.68
C LYS A 142 9.88 -0.73 -6.54
N ILE A 143 9.72 0.21 -5.62
CA ILE A 143 8.75 0.17 -4.52
C ILE A 143 7.78 1.33 -4.71
N LEU A 144 6.52 1.03 -5.00
CA LEU A 144 5.46 2.03 -5.13
C LEU A 144 4.74 2.21 -3.80
N ILE A 145 4.56 3.46 -3.41
CA ILE A 145 3.76 3.86 -2.27
C ILE A 145 2.71 4.85 -2.74
N VAL A 146 1.45 4.53 -2.49
CA VAL A 146 0.30 5.42 -2.71
C VAL A 146 -0.36 5.65 -1.37
N ASP A 147 -0.41 6.88 -0.91
CA ASP A 147 -1.02 7.18 0.38
C ASP A 147 -1.45 8.66 0.47
N TYR A 148 -2.11 9.03 1.57
CA TYR A 148 -2.46 10.41 1.83
C TYR A 148 -1.23 11.29 1.94
N ASN A 149 -1.39 12.54 1.49
CA ASN A 149 -0.39 13.59 1.61
C ASN A 149 -0.92 14.73 2.47
N GLU A 150 -0.02 15.47 3.10
CA GLU A 150 -0.38 16.72 3.74
C GLU A 150 -0.86 17.72 2.69
N PRO A 151 -2.09 18.24 2.78
CA PRO A 151 -2.59 19.22 1.83
C PRO A 151 -1.73 20.49 1.87
N GLN A 152 -1.14 20.84 0.73
CA GLN A 152 -0.28 22.02 0.62
C GLN A 152 -1.02 23.35 0.82
N LYS A 153 -2.34 23.35 0.59
CA LYS A 153 -3.18 24.54 0.75
C LYS A 153 -4.09 24.39 1.96
N HIS A 154 -4.02 25.31 2.89
CA HIS A 154 -4.78 25.29 4.15
C HIS A 154 -6.30 25.13 3.97
N TRP A 155 -6.90 25.73 2.92
CA TRP A 155 -8.33 25.57 2.64
C TRP A 155 -8.69 24.13 2.22
N MET A 156 -7.80 23.43 1.51
CA MET A 156 -8.01 22.01 1.16
C MET A 156 -8.01 21.13 2.41
N ALA A 157 -7.11 21.39 3.36
CA ALA A 157 -7.10 20.70 4.65
C ALA A 157 -8.42 20.91 5.40
N LYS A 158 -8.96 22.13 5.43
CA LYS A 158 -10.23 22.44 6.08
C LYS A 158 -11.41 21.66 5.48
N LEU A 159 -11.41 21.41 4.18
CA LEU A 159 -12.48 20.65 3.51
C LEU A 159 -12.27 19.14 3.62
N ALA A 160 -11.04 18.65 3.45
CA ALA A 160 -10.74 17.22 3.39
C ALA A 160 -10.69 16.57 4.78
N TYR A 161 -10.08 17.22 5.77
CA TYR A 161 -9.85 16.63 7.09
C TYR A 161 -11.13 16.23 7.85
N PRO A 162 -12.23 16.98 7.85
CA PRO A 162 -13.47 16.51 8.48
C PRO A 162 -13.98 15.21 7.87
N ILE A 163 -13.91 15.08 6.53
CA ILE A 163 -14.37 13.90 5.81
C ILE A 163 -13.44 12.71 6.12
N ILE A 164 -12.13 12.90 6.01
CA ILE A 164 -11.13 11.87 6.30
C ILE A 164 -11.23 11.41 7.76
N ASN A 165 -11.34 12.35 8.71
CA ASN A 165 -11.51 12.04 10.13
C ASN A 165 -12.75 11.20 10.46
N ALA A 166 -13.81 11.30 9.63
CA ALA A 166 -15.07 10.62 9.90
C ALA A 166 -14.97 9.10 9.67
N TYR A 167 -14.08 8.65 8.78
CA TYR A 167 -13.99 7.24 8.43
C TYR A 167 -12.57 6.64 8.53
N GLU A 168 -11.52 7.46 8.70
CA GLU A 168 -10.16 6.97 8.82
C GLU A 168 -9.77 6.55 10.25
N THR A 169 -8.73 5.73 10.33
CA THR A 169 -8.22 5.26 11.62
C THR A 169 -7.52 6.37 12.41
N LYS A 170 -7.31 6.15 13.70
CA LYS A 170 -6.57 7.09 14.56
C LYS A 170 -5.10 7.31 14.16
N ASN A 171 -4.56 6.47 13.28
CA ASN A 171 -3.14 6.51 12.89
C ASN A 171 -2.88 7.47 11.73
N TRP A 172 -3.89 7.88 10.97
CA TRP A 172 -3.69 8.73 9.80
C TRP A 172 -3.08 10.11 10.15
N LYS A 173 -3.51 10.75 11.25
CA LYS A 173 -2.92 12.04 11.69
C LYS A 173 -1.45 11.93 12.05
N PRO A 174 -1.01 10.96 12.91
CA PRO A 174 0.40 10.71 13.14
C PRO A 174 1.20 10.45 11.86
N PHE A 175 0.62 9.75 10.89
CA PHE A 175 1.23 9.50 9.59
C PHE A 175 1.45 10.81 8.82
N ILE A 176 0.42 11.65 8.69
CA ILE A 176 0.53 12.95 7.99
C ILE A 176 1.57 13.86 8.66
N VAL A 177 1.53 14.00 10.00
CA VAL A 177 2.48 14.84 10.76
C VAL A 177 3.92 14.33 10.60
N ARG A 178 4.13 13.01 10.59
CA ARG A 178 5.47 12.43 10.39
C ARG A 178 5.97 12.65 8.96
N GLY A 179 5.07 12.51 8.00
CA GLY A 179 5.36 12.54 6.57
C GLY A 179 6.03 11.26 6.05
N LEU A 180 5.69 10.90 4.82
CA LEU A 180 6.22 9.69 4.16
C LEU A 180 7.75 9.76 4.01
N ASN A 181 8.30 10.92 3.68
CA ASN A 181 9.74 11.12 3.48
C ASN A 181 10.58 10.72 4.71
N LYS A 182 10.06 10.96 5.93
CA LYS A 182 10.74 10.52 7.14
C LYS A 182 10.70 9.01 7.30
N LEU A 183 9.56 8.36 6.98
CA LEU A 183 9.47 6.91 7.00
C LEU A 183 10.42 6.25 6.00
N LEU A 184 10.56 6.83 4.80
CA LEU A 184 11.51 6.34 3.79
C LEU A 184 12.96 6.46 4.27
N LYS A 185 13.32 7.58 4.90
CA LYS A 185 14.66 7.79 5.51
C LYS A 185 14.98 6.76 6.59
N ASP A 186 14.00 6.39 7.44
CA ASP A 186 14.17 5.42 8.53
C ASP A 186 14.49 3.99 8.01
N VAL A 187 14.26 3.73 6.74
CA VAL A 187 14.56 2.44 6.08
C VAL A 187 15.59 2.55 4.95
N ASN A 188 16.25 3.71 4.82
CA ASN A 188 17.20 3.98 3.74
C ASN A 188 16.60 3.71 2.35
N LEU A 189 15.40 4.20 2.10
CA LEU A 189 14.77 4.27 0.78
C LEU A 189 14.79 5.70 0.27
N LYS A 190 15.19 5.89 -0.97
CA LYS A 190 15.18 7.21 -1.65
C LYS A 190 14.07 7.21 -2.69
N ALA A 191 13.22 8.24 -2.64
CA ALA A 191 12.28 8.50 -3.71
C ALA A 191 13.04 8.76 -5.02
N GLU A 192 12.71 8.03 -6.06
CA GLU A 192 13.21 8.25 -7.42
C GLU A 192 12.32 9.23 -8.16
N LYS A 193 11.02 9.10 -7.98
CA LYS A 193 10.01 10.02 -8.50
C LYS A 193 8.81 10.10 -7.56
N GLU A 194 8.20 11.27 -7.52
CA GLU A 194 7.00 11.53 -6.74
C GLU A 194 6.03 12.43 -7.50
N THR A 195 4.75 12.25 -7.25
CA THR A 195 3.69 13.12 -7.77
C THR A 195 2.52 13.16 -6.81
N ASN A 196 1.70 14.18 -6.93
CA ASN A 196 0.51 14.38 -6.12
C ASN A 196 -0.75 14.39 -6.97
N ILE A 197 -1.80 13.80 -6.46
CA ILE A 197 -3.13 13.80 -7.04
C ILE A 197 -4.01 14.71 -6.20
N LEU A 198 -4.49 15.80 -6.81
CA LEU A 198 -5.32 16.81 -6.16
C LEU A 198 -4.71 17.38 -4.85
N GLY A 199 -3.41 17.24 -4.63
CA GLY A 199 -2.73 17.66 -3.41
C GLY A 199 -3.07 16.85 -2.15
N LEU A 200 -3.84 15.77 -2.28
CA LEU A 200 -4.32 14.95 -1.15
C LEU A 200 -3.73 13.54 -1.16
N ILE A 201 -3.37 13.02 -2.32
CA ILE A 201 -2.80 11.67 -2.47
C ILE A 201 -1.43 11.81 -3.09
N GLN A 202 -0.44 11.19 -2.47
CA GLN A 202 0.92 11.11 -3.00
C GLN A 202 1.17 9.74 -3.63
N LEU A 203 1.86 9.74 -4.76
CA LEU A 203 2.44 8.57 -5.39
C LEU A 203 3.95 8.74 -5.33
N VAL A 204 4.62 7.79 -4.73
CA VAL A 204 6.07 7.78 -4.61
C VAL A 204 6.59 6.45 -5.13
N VAL A 205 7.54 6.50 -6.06
CA VAL A 205 8.34 5.34 -6.46
C VAL A 205 9.72 5.51 -5.87
N ALA A 206 10.10 4.57 -5.03
CA ALA A 206 11.45 4.46 -4.50
C ALA A 206 12.20 3.33 -5.21
N ARG A 207 13.49 3.54 -5.50
CA ARG A 207 14.38 2.49 -5.97
C ARG A 207 14.96 1.73 -4.78
N ASN A 208 14.95 0.41 -4.87
CA ASN A 208 15.52 -0.46 -3.84
C ASN A 208 17.05 -0.55 -4.01
N ASP A 209 17.74 0.46 -3.52
CA ASP A 209 19.20 0.44 -3.46
C ASP A 209 19.67 -0.36 -2.22
N LYS A 210 20.42 -1.44 -2.45
CA LYS A 210 20.98 -2.31 -1.40
C LYS A 210 22.50 -2.10 -1.23
N SER A 211 23.09 -1.15 -1.91
CA SER A 211 24.55 -0.90 -1.91
C SER A 211 25.14 -0.47 -0.56
N GLY A 212 24.35 -0.34 0.48
CA GLY A 212 24.76 0.01 1.85
C GLY A 212 24.51 -1.10 2.89
N ARG A 213 24.46 -2.37 2.48
CA ARG A 213 24.39 -3.52 3.41
C ARG A 213 25.76 -3.95 3.90
#